data_f8d517e5626dafdfe9645b57ac7ea001
#
_entry.id   f8d517e5626dafdfe9645b57ac7ea001
#
_cell.length_a   1.000
_cell.length_b   1.000
_cell.length_c   1.000
_cell.angle_alpha   90.00
_cell.angle_beta   90.00
_cell.angle_gamma   90.00
#
_symmetry.space_group_name_H-M   'P 1'
#
loop_
_entity.id
_entity.type
_entity.pdbx_description
1 polymer ?
#
loop_
_entity_poly.entity_id
_entity_poly.type
_entity_poly.pdbx_seq_one_letter_code
_entity_poly.pdbx_strand_id
1 'polypeptide(L)' 'MNQEIVRKNVSYLGDSVYVSTDGFAITITTENGMGATNEIYIEPDVLRKLIEYCERKGIIK' A
#
# COMPACT_ATOMS: atom_id res chain seq x y z
N MET A 1 -15.69 17.21 -0.08
CA MET A 1 -15.17 17.19 -1.09
C MET A 1 -13.77 17.11 -1.07
N ASN A 2 -13.14 17.71 -0.32
CA ASN A 2 -11.76 17.66 -0.34
C ASN A 2 -11.18 16.37 0.10
N GLN A 3 -11.93 15.62 0.88
CA GLN A 3 -11.44 14.34 1.28
C GLN A 3 -11.28 13.42 0.11
N GLU A 4 -12.18 13.51 -0.83
CA GLU A 4 -12.07 12.67 -1.98
C GLU A 4 -10.83 12.99 -2.75
N ILE A 5 -10.47 14.25 -2.83
CA ILE A 5 -9.27 14.64 -3.56
C ILE A 5 -8.04 14.06 -2.89
N VAL A 6 -8.00 14.15 -1.57
CA VAL A 6 -6.86 13.66 -0.83
C VAL A 6 -6.72 12.15 -0.97
N ARG A 7 -7.84 11.46 -1.05
CA ARG A 7 -7.80 10.00 -1.07
C ARG A 7 -7.95 9.40 -2.44
N LYS A 8 -7.87 10.18 -3.50
CA LYS A 8 -8.17 9.64 -4.81
C LYS A 8 -7.17 8.59 -5.27
N ASN A 9 -5.97 8.57 -4.71
CA ASN A 9 -4.98 7.57 -5.09
C ASN A 9 -4.83 6.47 -4.06
N VAL A 10 -5.78 6.37 -3.15
CA VAL A 10 -5.72 5.38 -2.08
C VAL A 10 -6.71 4.27 -2.41
N SER A 11 -6.22 3.04 -2.36
CA SER A 11 -7.05 1.87 -2.62
C SER A 11 -7.06 0.97 -1.39
N TYR A 12 -8.20 0.37 -1.15
CA TYR A 12 -8.36 -0.55 -0.02
C TYR A 12 -7.94 -1.94 -0.46
N LEU A 13 -7.04 -2.57 0.27
CA LEU A 13 -6.57 -3.90 -0.07
C LEU A 13 -7.27 -5.00 0.74
N GLY A 14 -7.84 -4.66 1.88
CA GLY A 14 -8.48 -5.61 2.75
C GLY A 14 -7.81 -5.62 4.11
N ASP A 15 -8.52 -6.13 5.11
CA ASP A 15 -7.97 -6.23 6.47
C ASP A 15 -7.45 -4.89 6.99
N SER A 16 -8.13 -3.83 6.65
CA SER A 16 -7.75 -2.48 7.08
C SER A 16 -6.41 -2.04 6.50
N VAL A 17 -6.00 -2.61 5.38
CA VAL A 17 -4.75 -2.25 4.72
C VAL A 17 -5.08 -1.44 3.47
N TYR A 18 -4.40 -0.33 3.31
CA TYR A 18 -4.60 0.57 2.17
C TYR A 18 -3.28 0.80 1.47
N VAL A 19 -3.37 1.13 0.19
CA VAL A 19 -2.17 1.43 -0.59
C VAL A 19 -2.41 2.72 -1.38
N SER A 20 -1.37 3.51 -1.50
CA SER A 20 -1.42 4.70 -2.33
C SER A 20 -0.08 4.86 -3.02
N THR A 21 0.00 5.81 -3.95
CA THR A 21 1.26 6.02 -4.66
C THR A 21 1.45 7.51 -4.90
N ASP A 22 2.70 7.92 -4.97
CA ASP A 22 3.03 9.29 -5.34
C ASP A 22 3.55 9.32 -6.78
N GLY A 23 3.40 8.21 -7.52
CA GLY A 23 3.88 8.14 -8.89
C GLY A 23 5.25 7.49 -9.01
N PHE A 24 5.94 7.31 -7.90
CA PHE A 24 7.25 6.69 -7.91
C PHE A 24 7.28 5.46 -7.02
N ALA A 25 6.81 5.59 -5.80
CA ALA A 25 6.81 4.50 -4.83
C ALA A 25 5.41 4.32 -4.29
N ILE A 26 5.20 3.33 -3.47
CA ILE A 26 3.89 3.11 -2.87
C ILE A 26 4.00 3.26 -1.36
N THR A 27 2.87 3.61 -0.76
CA THR A 27 2.76 3.70 0.68
C THR A 27 1.66 2.73 1.11
N ILE A 28 2.00 1.84 2.04
CA ILE A 28 1.04 0.90 2.61
C ILE A 28 0.69 1.42 3.99
N THR A 29 -0.61 1.54 4.28
CA THR A 29 -1.04 2.00 5.59
C THR A 29 -2.04 1.02 6.17
N THR A 30 -2.09 0.99 7.49
CA THR A 30 -3.14 0.28 8.20
C THR A 30 -3.93 1.30 8.99
N GLU A 31 -5.20 1.00 9.23
CA GLU A 31 -6.07 1.93 9.94
C GLU A 31 -6.92 1.19 10.95
N ASN A 32 -7.29 1.91 12.00
CA ASN A 32 -8.12 1.33 13.03
C ASN A 32 -9.49 2.02 13.09
N GLY A 33 -9.84 2.77 12.04
CA GLY A 33 -11.11 3.48 12.03
C GLY A 33 -10.99 4.91 12.52
N MET A 34 -9.88 5.28 13.10
CA MET A 34 -9.65 6.63 13.59
C MET A 34 -8.52 7.31 12.87
N GLY A 35 -7.80 6.57 12.05
CA GLY A 35 -6.68 7.11 11.31
C GLY A 35 -5.65 6.04 11.10
N ALA A 36 -4.60 6.39 10.39
CA ALA A 36 -3.53 5.44 10.09
C ALA A 36 -2.81 5.05 11.37
N THR A 37 -2.61 3.76 11.57
CA THR A 37 -1.87 3.27 12.71
C THR A 37 -0.44 2.96 12.34
N ASN A 38 -0.18 2.61 11.09
CA ASN A 38 1.17 2.32 10.61
C ASN A 38 1.29 2.74 9.17
N GLU A 39 2.51 3.05 8.75
CA GLU A 39 2.73 3.48 7.39
C GLU A 39 4.09 2.98 6.94
N ILE A 40 4.14 2.36 5.77
CA ILE A 40 5.37 1.83 5.21
C ILE A 40 5.54 2.37 3.79
N TYR A 41 6.67 3.00 3.54
CA TYR A 41 6.97 3.54 2.23
C TYR A 41 7.86 2.54 1.50
N ILE A 42 7.43 2.09 0.33
CA ILE A 42 8.12 1.03 -0.41
C ILE A 42 8.55 1.56 -1.77
N GLU A 43 9.84 1.69 -1.94
CA GLU A 43 10.41 2.15 -3.20
C GLU A 43 10.41 1.01 -4.22
N PRO A 44 10.54 1.34 -5.51
CA PRO A 44 10.41 0.32 -6.56
C PRO A 44 11.33 -0.88 -6.41
N ASP A 45 12.57 -0.67 -5.99
CA ASP A 45 13.49 -1.79 -5.83
C ASP A 45 13.04 -2.72 -4.72
N VAL A 46 12.54 -2.16 -3.64
CA VAL A 46 12.07 -2.95 -2.51
C VAL A 46 10.79 -3.67 -2.91
N LEU A 47 9.92 -2.99 -3.66
CA LEU A 47 8.69 -3.62 -4.11
C LEU A 47 8.98 -4.80 -5.00
N ARG A 48 9.98 -4.66 -5.90
CA ARG A 48 10.33 -5.75 -6.77
C ARG A 48 10.77 -6.97 -5.98
N LYS A 49 11.54 -6.75 -4.92
CA LYS A 49 11.98 -7.87 -4.09
C LYS A 49 10.84 -8.50 -3.33
N LEU A 50 9.87 -7.71 -2.94
CA LEU A 50 8.68 -8.25 -2.27
C LEU A 50 7.91 -9.14 -3.23
N ILE A 51 7.75 -8.71 -4.48
CA ILE A 51 7.05 -9.50 -5.48
C ILE A 51 7.79 -10.79 -5.75
N GLU A 52 9.12 -10.73 -5.86
CA GLU A 52 9.91 -11.93 -6.07
C GLU A 52 9.78 -12.90 -4.91
N TYR A 53 9.73 -12.37 -3.70
CA TYR A 53 9.54 -13.19 -2.52
C TYR A 53 8.20 -13.92 -2.59
N CYS A 54 7.14 -13.21 -2.95
CA CYS A 54 5.82 -13.81 -3.03
C CYS A 54 5.77 -14.90 -4.10
N GLU A 55 6.42 -14.65 -5.24
CA GLU A 55 6.45 -15.64 -6.30
C GLU A 55 7.21 -16.88 -5.88
N ARG A 56 8.34 -16.67 -5.21
CA ARG A 56 9.17 -17.78 -4.76
C ARG A 56 8.43 -18.65 -3.76
N LYS A 57 7.58 -18.04 -2.94
CA LYS A 57 6.82 -18.76 -1.93
C LYS A 57 5.49 -19.28 -2.44
N GLY A 58 5.17 -19.01 -3.70
CA GLY A 58 3.92 -19.50 -4.26
C GLY A 58 2.68 -18.76 -3.79
N ILE A 59 2.85 -17.56 -3.21
CA ILE A 59 1.72 -16.78 -2.74
C ILE A 59 1.01 -16.14 -3.92
N ILE A 60 1.75 -15.70 -4.91
CA ILE A 60 1.17 -15.18 -6.15
C ILE A 60 1.85 -15.88 -7.32
N LYS A 61 1.18 -15.81 -8.46
CA LYS A 61 1.68 -16.48 -9.66
C LYS A 61 2.10 -15.53 -10.73
#